data_60dd4f175195b939f8b8c971deff4ce0
#
_entry.id   60dd4f175195b939f8b8c971deff4ce0
#
_cell.length_a   1.000
_cell.length_b   1.000
_cell.length_c   1.000
_cell.angle_alpha   90.00
_cell.angle_beta   90.00
_cell.angle_gamma   90.00
#
_symmetry.space_group_name_H-M   'P 1'
#
loop_
_entity.id
_entity.type
_entity.pdbx_description
1 polymer ?
#
loop_
_entity_poly.entity_id
_entity_poly.type
_entity_poly.pdbx_seq_one_letter_code
_entity_poly.pdbx_strand_id
1 'polypeptide(L)'
;AHLLMRSCGLDYLTAHRVIRAAITHAAEDDRGISAEDITWALIDGGFDPEQVEADELDEIFDPMALIQSRKSIGGAAPDTVTAMAGSLLAAALDLRTRLGTEQNNSESAESHLLIRARELVQE
;
A
#
# COMPACT_ATOMS: atom_id res chain seq x y z
N ALA A 1 16.63 7.11 3.16
CA ALA A 1 17.54 6.67 2.09
C ALA A 1 16.99 7.00 0.70
N HIS A 2 15.76 6.59 0.36
CA HIS A 2 15.20 6.79 -0.99
C HIS A 2 15.15 8.28 -1.41
N LEU A 3 14.77 9.20 -0.51
CA LEU A 3 14.80 10.63 -0.76
C LEU A 3 16.21 11.10 -1.12
N LEU A 4 17.21 10.75 -0.31
CA LEU A 4 18.60 11.14 -0.53
C LEU A 4 19.16 10.62 -1.86
N MET A 5 18.76 9.42 -2.27
CA MET A 5 19.12 8.88 -3.60
C MET A 5 18.52 9.74 -4.72
N ARG A 6 17.27 10.18 -4.55
CA ARG A 6 16.55 10.96 -5.58
C ARG A 6 17.03 12.41 -5.64
N SER A 7 17.13 13.08 -4.49
CA SER A 7 17.41 14.53 -4.43
C SER A 7 18.90 14.83 -4.49
N CYS A 8 19.75 14.05 -3.83
CA CYS A 8 21.21 14.22 -3.85
C CYS A 8 21.94 13.32 -4.86
N GLY A 9 21.24 12.48 -5.60
CA GLY A 9 21.89 11.54 -6.53
C GLY A 9 22.80 10.52 -5.87
N LEU A 10 22.64 10.28 -4.56
CA LEU A 10 23.48 9.34 -3.82
C LEU A 10 23.18 7.90 -4.22
N ASP A 11 24.22 7.07 -4.26
CA ASP A 11 24.01 5.62 -4.33
C ASP A 11 23.39 5.08 -3.03
N TYR A 12 22.82 3.87 -3.13
CA TYR A 12 22.13 3.22 -2.02
C TYR A 12 22.99 3.11 -0.75
N LEU A 13 24.26 2.71 -0.90
CA LEU A 13 25.14 2.48 0.23
C LEU A 13 25.50 3.79 0.93
N THR A 14 25.76 4.83 0.16
CA THR A 14 26.07 6.17 0.66
C THR A 14 24.86 6.79 1.35
N ALA A 15 23.66 6.71 0.75
CA ALA A 15 22.44 7.17 1.39
C ALA A 15 22.16 6.47 2.72
N HIS A 16 22.39 5.17 2.81
CA HIS A 16 22.28 4.43 4.07
C HIS A 16 23.33 4.81 5.10
N ARG A 17 24.55 5.16 4.69
CA ARG A 17 25.59 5.69 5.61
C ARG A 17 25.17 7.02 6.24
N VAL A 18 24.64 7.93 5.43
CA VAL A 18 24.13 9.23 5.93
C VAL A 18 23.00 9.01 6.95
N ILE A 19 22.01 8.17 6.62
CA ILE A 19 20.91 7.87 7.56
C ILE A 19 21.44 7.26 8.85
N ARG A 20 22.40 6.33 8.76
CA ARG A 20 23.02 5.74 9.96
C ARG A 20 23.73 6.77 10.81
N ALA A 21 24.49 7.69 10.22
CA ALA A 21 25.16 8.77 10.94
C ALA A 21 24.14 9.68 11.64
N ALA A 22 23.05 10.05 10.96
CA ALA A 22 21.97 10.83 11.54
C ALA A 22 21.31 10.13 12.74
N ILE A 23 21.02 8.83 12.63
CA ILE A 23 20.46 8.04 13.75
C ILE A 23 21.43 8.00 14.94
N THR A 24 22.74 7.81 14.68
CA THR A 24 23.74 7.76 15.73
C THR A 24 23.84 9.10 16.44
N HIS A 25 23.86 10.19 15.70
CA HIS A 25 23.91 11.57 16.24
C HIS A 25 22.69 11.87 17.12
N ALA A 26 21.48 11.53 16.68
CA ALA A 26 20.26 11.69 17.48
C ALA A 26 20.28 10.84 18.75
N ALA A 27 20.83 9.64 18.69
CA ALA A 27 20.91 8.70 19.81
C ALA A 27 21.89 9.17 20.91
N GLU A 28 22.90 9.95 20.58
CA GLU A 28 23.83 10.54 21.56
C GLU A 28 23.11 11.49 22.51
N ASP A 29 22.04 12.14 22.06
CA ASP A 29 21.19 13.04 22.83
C ASP A 29 19.93 12.35 23.40
N ASP A 30 19.84 11.04 23.32
CA ASP A 30 18.67 10.22 23.74
C ASP A 30 17.33 10.72 23.17
N ARG A 31 17.34 11.17 21.91
CA ARG A 31 16.18 11.69 21.18
C ARG A 31 15.92 10.96 19.88
N GLY A 32 14.74 11.13 19.33
CA GLY A 32 14.39 10.63 18.01
C GLY A 32 15.12 11.41 16.91
N ILE A 33 15.36 10.75 15.77
CA ILE A 33 15.93 11.36 14.58
C ILE A 33 15.00 12.47 14.04
N SER A 34 15.61 13.58 13.58
CA SER A 34 14.94 14.74 13.00
C SER A 34 15.51 15.10 11.62
N ALA A 35 14.90 16.08 10.95
CA ALA A 35 15.42 16.65 9.71
C ALA A 35 16.82 17.27 9.91
N GLU A 36 17.05 17.89 11.06
CA GLU A 36 18.33 18.50 11.41
C GLU A 36 19.47 17.46 11.47
N ASP A 37 19.20 16.27 11.97
CA ASP A 37 20.20 15.20 12.02
C ASP A 37 20.61 14.71 10.63
N ILE A 38 19.66 14.68 9.70
CA ILE A 38 19.95 14.33 8.31
C ILE A 38 20.78 15.42 7.64
N THR A 39 20.42 16.68 7.88
CA THR A 39 21.19 17.84 7.39
C THR A 39 22.62 17.81 7.93
N TRP A 40 22.76 17.59 9.22
CA TRP A 40 24.07 17.43 9.86
C TRP A 40 24.88 16.28 9.23
N ALA A 41 24.26 15.11 9.06
CA ALA A 41 24.94 13.94 8.50
C ALA A 41 25.32 14.10 7.02
N LEU A 42 24.56 14.89 6.24
CA LEU A 42 24.93 15.25 4.87
C LEU A 42 26.19 16.11 4.87
N ILE A 43 26.24 17.15 5.71
CA ILE A 43 27.39 18.05 5.85
C ILE A 43 28.62 17.26 6.30
N ASP A 44 28.50 16.44 7.34
CA ASP A 44 29.58 15.59 7.85
C ASP A 44 30.11 14.62 6.78
N GLY A 45 29.22 14.10 5.94
CA GLY A 45 29.54 13.25 4.80
C GLY A 45 30.12 13.99 3.59
N GLY A 46 30.22 15.32 3.62
CA GLY A 46 30.73 16.15 2.53
C GLY A 46 29.73 16.36 1.38
N PHE A 47 28.44 16.19 1.65
CA PHE A 47 27.35 16.41 0.70
C PHE A 47 26.69 17.76 0.95
N ASP A 48 26.12 18.32 -0.12
CA ASP A 48 25.38 19.57 -0.07
C ASP A 48 23.97 19.36 0.47
N PRO A 49 23.62 19.88 1.66
CA PRO A 49 22.30 19.71 2.23
C PRO A 49 21.20 20.51 1.49
N GLU A 50 21.56 21.55 0.72
CA GLU A 50 20.60 22.37 -0.02
C GLU A 50 19.95 21.59 -1.18
N GLN A 51 20.47 20.42 -1.54
CA GLN A 51 19.88 19.54 -2.53
C GLN A 51 18.62 18.81 -2.03
N VAL A 52 18.35 18.86 -0.74
CA VAL A 52 17.14 18.30 -0.14
C VAL A 52 16.29 19.45 0.41
N GLU A 53 15.09 19.59 -0.10
CA GLU A 53 14.17 20.61 0.40
C GLU A 53 13.74 20.27 1.84
N ALA A 54 13.70 21.30 2.71
CA ALA A 54 13.34 21.14 4.12
C ALA A 54 11.95 20.51 4.27
N ASP A 55 11.00 20.92 3.44
CA ASP A 55 9.63 20.39 3.43
C ASP A 55 9.61 18.88 3.09
N GLU A 56 10.48 18.41 2.18
CA GLU A 56 10.61 16.99 1.86
C GLU A 56 11.17 16.17 3.04
N LEU A 57 12.04 16.76 3.85
CA LEU A 57 12.56 16.12 5.06
C LEU A 57 11.48 16.04 6.14
N ASP A 58 10.70 17.09 6.33
CA ASP A 58 9.63 17.12 7.33
C ASP A 58 8.52 16.11 6.99
N GLU A 59 8.17 15.96 5.70
CA GLU A 59 7.21 14.95 5.25
C GLU A 59 7.64 13.52 5.58
N ILE A 60 8.94 13.21 5.60
CA ILE A 60 9.44 11.86 5.94
C ILE A 60 9.18 11.53 7.41
N PHE A 61 9.21 12.54 8.28
CA PHE A 61 8.98 12.36 9.71
C PHE A 61 7.49 12.49 10.10
N ASP A 62 6.63 12.88 9.16
CA ASP A 62 5.17 12.82 9.34
C ASP A 62 4.64 11.40 9.05
N PRO A 63 4.16 10.66 10.07
CA PRO A 63 3.58 9.33 9.87
C PRO A 63 2.40 9.31 8.89
N MET A 64 1.62 10.40 8.83
CA MET A 64 0.48 10.49 7.92
C MET A 64 0.92 10.70 6.48
N ALA A 65 1.90 11.57 6.23
CA ALA A 65 2.50 11.74 4.91
C ALA A 65 3.12 10.42 4.41
N LEU A 66 3.80 9.69 5.29
CA LEU A 66 4.36 8.37 4.96
C LEU A 66 3.28 7.35 4.57
N ILE A 67 2.15 7.31 5.27
CA ILE A 67 1.01 6.44 4.93
C ILE A 67 0.41 6.87 3.58
N GLN A 68 0.18 8.16 3.38
CA GLN A 68 -0.39 8.71 2.15
C GLN A 68 0.49 8.50 0.92
N SER A 69 1.81 8.42 1.10
CA SER A 69 2.76 8.14 0.00
C SER A 69 2.67 6.71 -0.54
N ARG A 70 2.08 5.77 0.21
CA ARG A 70 1.97 4.35 -0.16
C ARG A 70 0.78 4.08 -1.08
N LYS A 71 0.84 4.61 -2.30
CA LYS A 71 -0.24 4.56 -3.31
C LYS A 71 -0.22 3.33 -4.23
N SER A 72 0.78 2.44 -4.09
CA SER A 72 0.85 1.21 -4.88
C SER A 72 -0.27 0.23 -4.50
N ILE A 73 -0.60 -0.71 -5.38
CA ILE A 73 -1.53 -1.80 -5.08
C ILE A 73 -1.05 -2.54 -3.82
N GLY A 74 -1.94 -2.69 -2.84
CA GLY A 74 -1.59 -3.22 -1.51
C GLY A 74 -1.01 -2.19 -0.54
N GLY A 75 -0.85 -0.94 -0.96
CA GLY A 75 -0.38 0.15 -0.11
C GLY A 75 -1.43 0.63 0.89
N ALA A 76 -0.95 1.32 1.93
CA ALA A 76 -1.78 1.75 3.06
C ALA A 76 -2.40 3.15 2.87
N ALA A 77 -2.20 3.82 1.71
CA ALA A 77 -2.84 5.11 1.45
C ALA A 77 -4.37 4.97 1.49
N PRO A 78 -5.11 5.86 2.17
CA PRO A 78 -6.56 5.76 2.34
C PRO A 78 -7.32 5.58 1.01
N ASP A 79 -6.95 6.33 -0.01
CA ASP A 79 -7.55 6.23 -1.35
C ASP A 79 -7.29 4.86 -2.00
N THR A 80 -6.08 4.32 -1.82
CA THR A 80 -5.72 2.99 -2.32
C THR A 80 -6.54 1.91 -1.62
N VAL A 81 -6.66 1.98 -0.30
CA VAL A 81 -7.47 1.05 0.50
C VAL A 81 -8.94 1.13 0.09
N THR A 82 -9.47 2.34 -0.08
CA THR A 82 -10.87 2.56 -0.51
C THR A 82 -11.12 1.98 -1.90
N ALA A 83 -10.22 2.22 -2.85
CA ALA A 83 -10.33 1.65 -4.20
C ALA A 83 -10.27 0.12 -4.21
N MET A 84 -9.39 -0.47 -3.41
CA MET A 84 -9.29 -1.93 -3.26
C MET A 84 -10.54 -2.52 -2.63
N ALA A 85 -11.06 -1.89 -1.55
CA ALA A 85 -12.29 -2.33 -0.91
C ALA A 85 -13.49 -2.26 -1.87
N GLY A 86 -13.59 -1.19 -2.66
CA GLY A 86 -14.61 -1.05 -3.71
C GLY A 86 -14.52 -2.16 -4.77
N SER A 87 -13.32 -2.47 -5.23
CA SER A 87 -13.09 -3.55 -6.21
C SER A 87 -13.47 -4.92 -5.66
N LEU A 88 -13.10 -5.21 -4.40
CA LEU A 88 -13.46 -6.46 -3.73
C LEU A 88 -14.97 -6.59 -3.53
N LEU A 89 -15.64 -5.50 -3.14
CA LEU A 89 -17.09 -5.48 -2.99
C LEU A 89 -17.80 -5.75 -4.32
N ALA A 90 -17.35 -5.10 -5.40
CA ALA A 90 -17.91 -5.32 -6.74
C ALA A 90 -17.74 -6.78 -7.18
N ALA A 91 -16.56 -7.38 -6.98
CA ALA A 91 -16.32 -8.78 -7.29
C ALA A 91 -17.17 -9.73 -6.46
N ALA A 92 -17.37 -9.44 -5.17
CA ALA A 92 -18.23 -10.23 -4.29
C ALA A 92 -19.71 -10.18 -4.72
N LEU A 93 -20.21 -9.01 -5.14
CA LEU A 93 -21.57 -8.85 -5.65
C LEU A 93 -21.78 -9.57 -6.96
N ASP A 94 -20.81 -9.50 -7.89
CA ASP A 94 -20.86 -10.26 -9.15
C ASP A 94 -20.91 -11.77 -8.88
N LEU A 95 -20.03 -12.27 -8.02
CA LEU A 95 -20.01 -13.69 -7.64
C LEU A 95 -21.35 -14.13 -7.02
N ARG A 96 -21.90 -13.31 -6.12
CA ARG A 96 -23.23 -13.59 -5.51
C ARG A 96 -24.33 -13.67 -6.56
N THR A 97 -24.33 -12.76 -7.53
CA THR A 97 -25.31 -12.78 -8.63
C THR A 97 -25.18 -14.04 -9.47
N ARG A 98 -23.97 -14.42 -9.84
CA ARG A 98 -23.69 -15.63 -10.61
C ARG A 98 -24.13 -16.89 -9.86
N LEU A 99 -23.78 -17.01 -8.58
CA LEU A 99 -24.21 -18.12 -7.74
C LEU A 99 -25.73 -18.22 -7.65
N GLY A 100 -26.45 -17.10 -7.49
CA GLY A 100 -27.92 -17.07 -7.49
C GLY A 100 -28.50 -17.55 -8.81
N THR A 101 -27.90 -17.17 -9.93
CA THR A 101 -28.32 -17.65 -11.26
C THR A 101 -28.11 -19.16 -11.41
N GLU A 102 -26.95 -19.67 -11.01
CA GLU A 102 -26.66 -21.12 -11.09
C GLU A 102 -27.57 -21.93 -10.17
N GLN A 103 -27.86 -21.42 -8.98
CA GLN A 103 -28.81 -22.08 -8.06
C GLN A 103 -30.21 -22.14 -8.66
N ASN A 104 -30.73 -21.06 -9.21
CA ASN A 104 -32.02 -21.02 -9.86
C ASN A 104 -32.09 -21.97 -11.07
N ASN A 105 -31.02 -22.05 -11.87
CA ASN A 105 -30.92 -22.97 -12.99
C ASN A 105 -30.97 -24.43 -12.53
N SER A 106 -30.26 -24.75 -11.44
CA SER A 106 -30.25 -26.11 -10.85
C SER A 106 -31.64 -26.51 -10.32
N GLU A 107 -32.30 -25.64 -9.58
CA GLU A 107 -33.65 -25.86 -9.05
C GLU A 107 -34.68 -26.02 -10.17
N SER A 108 -34.55 -25.23 -11.24
CA SER A 108 -35.40 -25.34 -12.43
C SER A 108 -35.19 -26.69 -13.15
N ALA A 109 -33.92 -27.09 -13.32
CA ALA A 109 -33.60 -28.38 -13.95
C ALA A 109 -34.12 -29.56 -13.14
N GLU A 110 -33.97 -29.53 -11.81
CA GLU A 110 -34.53 -30.54 -10.91
C GLU A 110 -36.04 -30.63 -11.03
N SER A 111 -36.71 -29.48 -11.02
CA SER A 111 -38.19 -29.43 -11.18
C SER A 111 -38.65 -30.03 -12.51
N HIS A 112 -37.97 -29.72 -13.61
CA HIS A 112 -38.26 -30.30 -14.93
C HIS A 112 -38.05 -31.82 -14.96
N LEU A 113 -36.97 -32.32 -14.33
CA LEU A 113 -36.70 -33.75 -14.24
C LEU A 113 -37.79 -34.47 -13.44
N LEU A 114 -38.26 -33.91 -12.34
CA LEU A 114 -39.34 -34.49 -11.52
C LEU A 114 -40.67 -34.53 -12.28
N ILE A 115 -41.00 -33.46 -13.02
CA ILE A 115 -42.21 -33.44 -13.87
C ILE A 115 -42.11 -34.56 -14.92
N ARG A 116 -40.99 -34.63 -15.63
CA ARG A 116 -40.78 -35.65 -16.67
C ARG A 116 -40.85 -37.08 -16.15
N ALA A 117 -40.26 -37.32 -14.96
CA ALA A 117 -40.33 -38.62 -14.32
C ALA A 117 -41.76 -39.03 -13.95
N ARG A 118 -42.58 -38.08 -13.49
CA ARG A 118 -44.01 -38.35 -13.18
C ARG A 118 -44.82 -38.65 -14.42
N GLU A 119 -44.59 -37.97 -15.53
CA GLU A 119 -45.26 -38.26 -16.82
C GLU A 119 -44.99 -39.70 -17.28
N LEU A 120 -43.72 -40.14 -17.19
CA LEU A 120 -43.34 -41.50 -17.60
C LEU A 120 -43.92 -42.64 -16.74
N VAL A 121 -44.27 -42.35 -15.49
CA VAL A 121 -44.86 -43.34 -14.58
C VAL A 121 -46.37 -43.45 -14.79
N GLN A 122 -47.00 -42.48 -15.46
CA GLN A 122 -48.45 -42.47 -15.74
C GLN A 122 -48.81 -43.05 -17.10
N GLU A 123 -47.87 -43.35 -17.97
CA GLU A 123 -47.96 -44.11 -19.19
C GLU A 123 -47.81 -45.62 -18.88
#